data_9f72b1bd36ea2694066412eee03501cc
#
_entry.id   9f72b1bd36ea2694066412eee03501cc
#
_cell.length_a   1.000
_cell.length_b   1.000
_cell.length_c   1.000
_cell.angle_alpha   90.00
_cell.angle_beta   90.00
_cell.angle_gamma   90.00
#
_symmetry.space_group_name_H-M   'P 1'
#
loop_
_entity.id
_entity.type
_entity.pdbx_description
1 polymer ?
#
loop_
_entity_poly.entity_id
_entity_poly.type
_entity_poly.pdbx_seq_one_letter_code
_entity_poly.pdbx_strand_id
1 'polypeptide(L)'
;MRKVVTVGDKQLALESNAFTVILFKKQFNKDMFAELLKLVQLFKGEKELNPENMSAEQVEKFDTMIFYELFWTFACSANKDIPDFMDFYREYSDLNTVGIMSDVLELIQHSMVTQKKPVVTQPVMNHLQ
;
A
#
# COMPACT_ATOMS: atom_id res chain seq x y z
N MET A 1 5.62 8.00 -2.59
CA MET A 1 5.54 7.28 -3.87
C MET A 1 4.14 7.41 -4.45
N ARG A 2 4.05 7.65 -5.73
CA ARG A 2 2.78 7.82 -6.43
C ARG A 2 2.74 6.89 -7.64
N LYS A 3 1.61 6.26 -7.84
CA LYS A 3 1.39 5.34 -8.95
C LYS A 3 0.02 5.61 -9.55
N VAL A 4 -0.10 5.52 -10.87
CA VAL A 4 -1.38 5.64 -11.54
C VAL A 4 -1.72 4.28 -12.15
N VAL A 5 -2.91 3.78 -11.85
CA VAL A 5 -3.39 2.53 -12.39
C VAL A 5 -4.62 2.78 -13.26
N THR A 6 -4.81 1.94 -14.26
CA THR A 6 -5.95 2.03 -15.15
C THR A 6 -6.98 1.00 -14.73
N VAL A 7 -8.22 1.45 -14.55
CA VAL A 7 -9.33 0.58 -14.16
C VAL A 7 -10.42 0.78 -15.21
N GLY A 8 -10.53 -0.15 -16.15
CA GLY A 8 -11.44 0.02 -17.28
C GLY A 8 -10.99 1.19 -18.12
N ASP A 9 -11.84 2.20 -18.25
CA ASP A 9 -11.54 3.42 -18.98
C ASP A 9 -11.14 4.57 -18.07
N LYS A 10 -10.99 4.30 -16.76
CA LYS A 10 -10.65 5.32 -15.76
C LYS A 10 -9.21 5.18 -15.31
N GLN A 11 -8.66 6.29 -14.86
CA GLN A 11 -7.34 6.29 -14.22
C GLN A 11 -7.49 6.61 -12.75
N LEU A 12 -6.73 5.92 -11.92
CA LEU A 12 -6.79 6.07 -10.48
C LEU A 12 -5.38 6.26 -9.94
N ALA A 13 -5.16 7.36 -9.23
CA ALA A 13 -3.88 7.61 -8.61
C ALA A 13 -3.84 7.01 -7.21
N LEU A 14 -2.71 6.43 -6.87
CA LEU A 14 -2.43 5.87 -5.55
C LEU A 14 -1.19 6.55 -5.01
N GLU A 15 -1.17 6.85 -3.73
CA GLU A 15 -0.04 7.54 -3.12
C GLU A 15 0.17 7.08 -1.69
N SER A 16 1.44 6.96 -1.31
CA SER A 16 1.82 6.65 0.07
C SER A 16 2.55 7.85 0.64
N ASN A 17 2.03 8.40 1.74
CA ASN A 17 2.64 9.54 2.44
C ASN A 17 2.22 9.51 3.91
N ALA A 18 2.57 10.57 4.65
CA ALA A 18 2.25 10.64 6.08
C ALA A 18 0.75 10.59 6.35
N PHE A 19 -0.04 11.21 5.49
CA PHE A 19 -1.49 11.21 5.63
C PHE A 19 -2.05 9.78 5.56
N THR A 20 -1.45 8.93 4.73
CA THR A 20 -1.88 7.54 4.56
C THR A 20 -1.90 6.80 5.89
N VAL A 21 -0.85 6.93 6.67
CA VAL A 21 -0.72 6.25 7.97
C VAL A 21 -1.82 6.71 8.93
N ILE A 22 -2.04 8.00 8.97
CA ILE A 22 -3.05 8.58 9.86
C ILE A 22 -4.46 8.16 9.46
N LEU A 23 -4.76 8.25 8.18
CA LEU A 23 -6.08 7.88 7.67
C LEU A 23 -6.38 6.41 7.93
N PHE A 24 -5.39 5.54 7.67
CA PHE A 24 -5.58 4.11 7.86
C PHE A 24 -5.93 3.80 9.32
N LYS A 25 -5.21 4.40 10.27
CA LYS A 25 -5.47 4.19 11.69
C LYS A 25 -6.87 4.68 12.07
N LYS A 26 -7.25 5.85 11.60
CA LYS A 26 -8.54 6.42 11.94
C LYS A 26 -9.70 5.65 11.33
N GLN A 27 -9.53 5.20 10.10
CA GLN A 27 -10.60 4.53 9.38
C GLN A 27 -10.80 3.09 9.84
N PHE A 28 -9.71 2.36 10.04
CA PHE A 28 -9.78 0.92 10.29
C PHE A 28 -9.36 0.52 11.70
N ASN A 29 -8.92 1.48 12.50
CA ASN A 29 -8.46 1.23 13.86
C ASN A 29 -7.32 0.19 13.91
N LYS A 30 -6.47 0.22 12.91
CA LYS A 30 -5.30 -0.66 12.79
C LYS A 30 -4.07 0.17 12.56
N ASP A 31 -2.95 -0.29 13.11
CA ASP A 31 -1.67 0.36 12.88
C ASP A 31 -1.11 -0.12 11.54
N MET A 32 -0.99 0.79 10.58
CA MET A 32 -0.51 0.45 9.24
C MET A 32 0.87 -0.20 9.29
N PHE A 33 1.75 0.31 10.15
CA PHE A 33 3.11 -0.22 10.26
C PHE A 33 3.10 -1.68 10.71
N ALA A 34 2.25 -2.00 11.70
CA ALA A 34 2.12 -3.37 12.18
C ALA A 34 1.59 -4.29 11.09
N GLU A 35 0.63 -3.82 10.30
CA GLU A 35 0.09 -4.60 9.21
C GLU A 35 1.13 -4.83 8.11
N LEU A 36 1.94 -3.81 7.81
CA LEU A 36 3.01 -3.94 6.83
C LEU A 36 4.06 -4.97 7.27
N LEU A 37 4.38 -5.01 8.55
CA LEU A 37 5.32 -5.99 9.08
C LEU A 37 4.80 -7.41 8.89
N LYS A 38 3.50 -7.61 9.09
CA LYS A 38 2.89 -8.92 8.85
C LYS A 38 3.02 -9.33 7.39
N LEU A 39 2.81 -8.38 6.48
CA LEU A 39 2.95 -8.64 5.05
C LEU A 39 4.38 -9.02 4.68
N VAL A 40 5.35 -8.29 5.22
CA VAL A 40 6.76 -8.56 4.96
C VAL A 40 7.13 -9.96 5.43
N GLN A 41 6.65 -10.36 6.62
CA GLN A 41 6.94 -11.69 7.14
C GLN A 41 6.31 -12.79 6.31
N LEU A 42 5.13 -12.52 5.74
CA LEU A 42 4.46 -13.49 4.89
C LEU A 42 5.29 -13.83 3.64
N PHE A 43 6.01 -12.84 3.14
CA PHE A 43 6.86 -13.00 1.96
C PHE A 43 8.34 -13.16 2.29
N LYS A 44 8.62 -13.59 3.51
CA LYS A 44 9.99 -13.76 3.97
C LYS A 44 10.74 -14.77 3.09
N GLY A 45 11.93 -14.36 2.63
CA GLY A 45 12.72 -15.20 1.75
C GLY A 45 12.49 -14.96 0.28
N GLU A 46 11.49 -14.20 -0.06
CA GLU A 46 11.20 -13.86 -1.46
C GLU A 46 11.97 -12.60 -1.84
N LYS A 47 12.47 -12.55 -3.06
CA LYS A 47 13.13 -11.36 -3.56
C LYS A 47 12.14 -10.26 -3.88
N GLU A 48 10.98 -10.64 -4.34
CA GLU A 48 9.92 -9.71 -4.70
C GLU A 48 8.62 -10.13 -4.04
N LEU A 49 7.85 -9.13 -3.64
CA LEU A 49 6.52 -9.36 -3.09
C LEU A 49 5.57 -9.56 -4.27
N ASN A 50 5.26 -10.80 -4.57
CA ASN A 50 4.42 -11.15 -5.71
C ASN A 50 3.27 -12.05 -5.26
N PRO A 51 2.01 -11.56 -5.35
CA PRO A 51 0.87 -12.36 -4.92
C PRO A 51 0.68 -13.65 -5.69
N GLU A 52 1.20 -13.73 -6.92
CA GLU A 52 1.10 -14.95 -7.72
C GLU A 52 1.94 -16.08 -7.14
N ASN A 53 2.93 -15.75 -6.33
CA ASN A 53 3.81 -16.74 -5.71
C ASN A 53 3.31 -17.19 -4.34
N MET A 54 2.17 -16.70 -3.89
CA MET A 54 1.62 -17.08 -2.60
C MET A 54 1.05 -18.50 -2.66
N SER A 55 1.42 -19.31 -1.69
CA SER A 55 0.84 -20.64 -1.55
C SER A 55 -0.55 -20.55 -0.92
N ALA A 56 -1.34 -21.61 -1.08
CA ALA A 56 -2.65 -21.67 -0.45
C ALA A 56 -2.54 -21.52 1.07
N GLU A 57 -1.50 -22.09 1.65
CA GLU A 57 -1.25 -21.99 3.09
C GLU A 57 -1.01 -20.56 3.52
N GLN A 58 -0.24 -19.80 2.74
CA GLN A 58 0.01 -18.39 3.02
C GLN A 58 -1.26 -17.57 2.94
N VAL A 59 -2.09 -17.84 1.93
CA VAL A 59 -3.37 -17.13 1.77
C VAL A 59 -4.28 -17.40 2.95
N GLU A 60 -4.33 -18.62 3.45
CA GLU A 60 -5.18 -18.98 4.59
C GLU A 60 -4.80 -18.24 5.86
N LYS A 61 -3.52 -17.93 6.02
CA LYS A 61 -3.04 -17.24 7.22
C LYS A 61 -3.28 -15.75 7.19
N PHE A 62 -3.83 -15.25 6.10
CA PHE A 62 -3.89 -13.82 5.87
C PHE A 62 -5.29 -13.37 5.53
N ASP A 63 -5.73 -12.27 6.17
CA ASP A 63 -6.99 -11.64 5.82
C ASP A 63 -6.76 -10.74 4.61
N THR A 64 -7.23 -11.16 3.45
CA THR A 64 -7.04 -10.41 2.21
C THR A 64 -7.71 -9.05 2.24
N MET A 65 -8.63 -8.83 3.17
CA MET A 65 -9.29 -7.53 3.31
C MET A 65 -8.28 -6.40 3.51
N ILE A 66 -7.12 -6.70 4.11
CA ILE A 66 -6.09 -5.69 4.33
C ILE A 66 -5.65 -5.04 3.02
N PHE A 67 -5.63 -5.78 1.92
CA PHE A 67 -5.25 -5.22 0.63
C PHE A 67 -6.28 -4.22 0.13
N TYR A 68 -7.56 -4.50 0.31
CA TYR A 68 -8.62 -3.57 -0.06
C TYR A 68 -8.57 -2.31 0.79
N GLU A 69 -8.30 -2.48 2.08
CA GLU A 69 -8.18 -1.34 2.99
C GLU A 69 -7.00 -0.45 2.62
N LEU A 70 -5.85 -1.05 2.35
CA LEU A 70 -4.66 -0.30 1.97
C LEU A 70 -4.83 0.39 0.61
N PHE A 71 -5.40 -0.32 -0.36
CA PHE A 71 -5.60 0.22 -1.69
C PHE A 71 -6.49 1.46 -1.64
N TRP A 72 -7.61 1.38 -0.93
CA TRP A 72 -8.49 2.53 -0.75
C TRP A 72 -7.77 3.69 -0.06
N THR A 73 -7.00 3.38 0.98
CA THR A 73 -6.26 4.41 1.71
C THR A 73 -5.24 5.12 0.83
N PHE A 74 -4.56 4.37 -0.04
CA PHE A 74 -3.64 4.95 -1.01
C PHE A 74 -4.38 5.84 -2.01
N ALA A 75 -5.56 5.43 -2.46
CA ALA A 75 -6.37 6.24 -3.37
C ALA A 75 -6.78 7.55 -2.70
N CYS A 76 -7.24 7.49 -1.46
CA CYS A 76 -7.61 8.68 -0.70
C CYS A 76 -6.41 9.59 -0.47
N SER A 77 -5.24 9.03 -0.30
CA SER A 77 -4.02 9.82 -0.10
C SER A 77 -3.66 10.63 -1.34
N ALA A 78 -4.01 10.11 -2.51
CA ALA A 78 -3.73 10.80 -3.77
C ALA A 78 -4.83 11.78 -4.16
N ASN A 79 -6.07 11.56 -3.71
CA ASN A 79 -7.21 12.36 -4.15
C ASN A 79 -8.25 12.44 -3.03
N LYS A 80 -8.46 13.65 -2.52
CA LYS A 80 -9.41 13.88 -1.42
C LYS A 80 -10.87 13.62 -1.81
N ASP A 81 -11.16 13.52 -3.10
CA ASP A 81 -12.52 13.33 -3.59
C ASP A 81 -12.91 11.87 -3.74
N ILE A 82 -12.04 10.96 -3.34
CA ILE A 82 -12.35 9.52 -3.34
C ILE A 82 -13.52 9.27 -2.37
N PRO A 83 -14.56 8.54 -2.80
CA PRO A 83 -15.70 8.24 -1.92
C PRO A 83 -15.29 7.34 -0.75
N ASP A 84 -16.22 7.14 0.18
CA ASP A 84 -15.93 6.28 1.32
C ASP A 84 -15.67 4.84 0.85
N PHE A 85 -15.19 4.03 1.77
CA PHE A 85 -14.69 2.69 1.45
C PHE A 85 -15.70 1.84 0.66
N MET A 86 -16.93 1.78 1.11
CA MET A 86 -17.93 0.93 0.44
C MET A 86 -18.35 1.50 -0.91
N ASP A 87 -18.56 2.80 -0.98
CA ASP A 87 -18.95 3.44 -2.23
C ASP A 87 -17.82 3.38 -3.26
N PHE A 88 -16.57 3.50 -2.79
CA PHE A 88 -15.42 3.37 -3.66
C PHE A 88 -15.42 2.03 -4.40
N TYR A 89 -15.63 0.94 -3.68
CA TYR A 89 -15.60 -0.39 -4.31
C TYR A 89 -16.85 -0.70 -5.11
N ARG A 90 -17.93 0.04 -4.92
CA ARG A 90 -19.07 -0.04 -5.82
C ARG A 90 -18.76 0.65 -7.14
N GLU A 91 -18.09 1.79 -7.07
CA GLU A 91 -17.72 2.54 -8.27
C GLU A 91 -16.63 1.82 -9.07
N TYR A 92 -15.66 1.23 -8.38
CA TYR A 92 -14.53 0.54 -9.01
C TYR A 92 -14.68 -0.98 -8.87
N SER A 93 -15.88 -1.47 -9.13
CA SER A 93 -16.18 -2.90 -8.96
C SER A 93 -15.42 -3.81 -9.93
N ASP A 94 -14.83 -3.24 -10.98
CA ASP A 94 -14.03 -4.01 -11.93
C ASP A 94 -12.63 -4.35 -11.43
N LEU A 95 -12.23 -3.77 -10.31
CA LEU A 95 -10.96 -4.12 -9.70
C LEU A 95 -10.96 -5.57 -9.25
N ASN A 96 -9.88 -6.29 -9.55
CA ASN A 96 -9.77 -7.68 -9.10
C ASN A 96 -8.73 -7.79 -7.98
N THR A 97 -8.88 -8.83 -7.18
CA THR A 97 -8.07 -9.03 -5.97
C THR A 97 -6.57 -9.10 -6.28
N VAL A 98 -6.18 -9.84 -7.31
CA VAL A 98 -4.76 -10.01 -7.65
C VAL A 98 -4.14 -8.67 -8.06
N GLY A 99 -4.87 -7.88 -8.86
CA GLY A 99 -4.38 -6.56 -9.25
C GLY A 99 -4.23 -5.61 -8.08
N ILE A 100 -5.21 -5.61 -7.17
CA ILE A 100 -5.13 -4.81 -5.95
C ILE A 100 -3.93 -5.20 -5.11
N MET A 101 -3.74 -6.51 -4.89
CA MET A 101 -2.62 -7.01 -4.11
C MET A 101 -1.28 -6.59 -4.72
N SER A 102 -1.17 -6.73 -6.03
CA SER A 102 0.05 -6.37 -6.75
C SER A 102 0.38 -4.90 -6.59
N ASP A 103 -0.60 -4.02 -6.77
CA ASP A 103 -0.40 -2.58 -6.65
C ASP A 103 -0.04 -2.17 -5.22
N VAL A 104 -0.70 -2.76 -4.23
CA VAL A 104 -0.42 -2.46 -2.83
C VAL A 104 1.00 -2.89 -2.47
N LEU A 105 1.39 -4.10 -2.86
CA LEU A 105 2.73 -4.61 -2.55
C LEU A 105 3.82 -3.77 -3.21
N GLU A 106 3.59 -3.31 -4.43
CA GLU A 106 4.55 -2.45 -5.11
C GLU A 106 4.75 -1.13 -4.36
N LEU A 107 3.66 -0.51 -3.92
CA LEU A 107 3.74 0.74 -3.15
C LEU A 107 4.43 0.55 -1.81
N ILE A 108 4.13 -0.54 -1.12
CA ILE A 108 4.75 -0.85 0.17
C ILE A 108 6.25 -1.04 -0.01
N GLN A 109 6.63 -1.85 -0.98
CA GLN A 109 8.04 -2.18 -1.23
C GLN A 109 8.83 -0.93 -1.56
N HIS A 110 8.29 -0.09 -2.42
CA HIS A 110 8.95 1.15 -2.80
C HIS A 110 9.07 2.11 -1.63
N SER A 111 8.02 2.25 -0.85
CA SER A 111 8.01 3.15 0.30
C SER A 111 9.04 2.75 1.35
N MET A 112 9.20 1.47 1.60
CA MET A 112 10.17 0.98 2.56
C MET A 112 11.59 1.25 2.09
N VAL A 113 11.86 1.05 0.82
CA VAL A 113 13.18 1.33 0.25
C VAL A 113 13.48 2.82 0.30
N THR A 114 12.51 3.64 -0.07
CA THR A 114 12.69 5.09 -0.09
C THR A 114 12.96 5.67 1.29
N GLN A 115 12.32 5.13 2.31
CA GLN A 115 12.49 5.62 3.68
C GLN A 115 13.91 5.43 4.21
N LYS A 116 14.61 4.45 3.72
CA LYS A 116 15.97 4.19 4.16
C LYS A 116 16.96 5.24 3.67
N LYS A 117 16.74 5.76 2.48
CA LYS A 117 17.67 6.69 1.85
C LYS A 117 17.85 8.01 2.60
N PRO A 118 16.78 8.69 3.01
CA PRO A 118 16.95 9.98 3.68
C PRO A 118 17.76 9.90 4.95
N VAL A 119 17.64 8.82 5.67
CA VAL A 119 18.36 8.65 6.92
C VAL A 119 19.85 8.53 6.69
N VAL A 120 20.22 7.82 5.65
CA VAL A 120 21.63 7.58 5.34
C VAL A 120 22.32 8.82 4.80
N THR A 121 21.63 9.60 4.00
CA THR A 121 22.22 10.73 3.29
C THR A 121 22.24 12.00 4.09
N GLN A 122 21.65 12.00 5.21
CA GLN A 122 21.50 13.21 5.98
C GLN A 122 22.74 13.64 6.65
N PRO A 123 23.67 13.58 6.59
CA PRO A 123 24.74 14.06 7.31
C PRO A 123 25.18 15.44 7.03
N VAL A 124 25.04 15.77 6.95
CA VAL A 124 25.53 16.56 6.76
C VAL A 124 25.57 17.48 6.63
N MET A 125 25.64 17.57 6.62
CA MET A 125 25.80 18.55 6.46
C MET A 125 26.15 19.16 6.68
N ASN A 126 26.58 19.03 7.01
CA ASN A 126 27.03 19.75 7.17
C ASN A 126 27.26 20.40 7.13
N HIS A 127 27.34 20.33 7.34
CA HIS A 127 27.69 21.12 7.43
C HIS A 127 27.82 21.55 7.45
N LEU A 128 27.93 21.33 7.68
CA LEU A 128 28.22 21.82 7.79
C LEU A 128 28.35 22.25 7.72
N GLN A 129 28.44 22.05 7.75
CA GLN A 129 28.60 22.63 7.73
C GLN A 129 28.71 22.94 7.88
#